data_7bf07fac00f007e2b7e35e2e8a352eca
#
_entry.id   7bf07fac00f007e2b7e35e2e8a352eca
#
_cell.length_a   1.000
_cell.length_b   1.000
_cell.length_c   1.000
_cell.angle_alpha   90.00
_cell.angle_beta   90.00
_cell.angle_gamma   90.00
#
_symmetry.space_group_name_H-M   'P 1'
#
loop_
_entity.id
_entity.type
_entity.pdbx_description
1 polymer ?
#
loop_
_entity_poly.entity_id
_entity_poly.type
_entity_poly.pdbx_seq_one_letter_code
_entity_poly.pdbx_strand_id
1 'polypeptide(L)'
;DLPPGYENGGNSRFSRQIGLECMSCHNANSNHVKNSINKYHDVPDGIDCERCHGPGEIHVKEKLSGNIIDTSKYIDYTIVNPSKLSASLKFDICSRCHLQGISVLKNGKDWDDFLPGRPLSETIETYIPRFENDESFIMASHVDRLQQSDCFTIGEVNCISCHNPHKSVTTMEDNYFNNKCISCHANCEETVVNTNCISCHMPKSSSSDIMHVSITDHNI
;
A
#
# COMPACT_ATOMS: atom_id res chain seq x y z
N ASP A 1 -22.10 -2.32 4.47
CA ASP A 1 -21.76 -3.48 5.30
C ASP A 1 -21.39 -2.98 6.69
N LEU A 2 -21.81 -3.70 7.73
CA LEU A 2 -21.42 -3.40 9.10
C LEU A 2 -20.00 -3.90 9.36
N PRO A 3 -19.18 -3.15 10.12
CA PRO A 3 -17.87 -3.63 10.50
C PRO A 3 -17.95 -4.93 11.31
N PRO A 4 -16.94 -5.80 11.23
CA PRO A 4 -16.88 -7.02 12.04
C PRO A 4 -17.08 -6.75 13.54
N GLY A 5 -17.91 -7.56 14.19
CA GLY A 5 -18.29 -7.38 15.60
C GLY A 5 -19.52 -6.52 15.85
N TYR A 6 -20.14 -5.99 14.79
CA TYR A 6 -21.34 -5.15 14.88
C TYR A 6 -22.61 -5.81 14.32
N GLU A 7 -22.54 -7.10 14.00
CA GLU A 7 -23.63 -7.84 13.34
C GLU A 7 -24.88 -7.99 14.21
N ASN A 8 -24.74 -7.91 15.54
CA ASN A 8 -25.80 -8.17 16.51
C ASN A 8 -26.51 -6.92 17.05
N GLY A 9 -26.35 -5.77 16.39
CA GLY A 9 -27.04 -4.54 16.76
C GLY A 9 -26.59 -3.91 18.10
N GLY A 10 -25.56 -4.46 18.74
CA GLY A 10 -24.96 -3.95 19.97
C GLY A 10 -23.97 -2.80 19.76
N ASN A 11 -24.23 -1.97 18.78
CA ASN A 11 -23.36 -0.86 18.40
C ASN A 11 -23.42 0.26 19.45
N SER A 12 -22.53 0.18 20.45
CA SER A 12 -22.09 1.42 21.06
C SER A 12 -21.41 2.20 19.94
N ARG A 13 -21.95 3.37 19.60
CA ARG A 13 -21.45 4.29 18.56
C ARG A 13 -19.92 4.26 18.52
N PHE A 14 -19.36 4.32 17.31
CA PHE A 14 -17.92 4.38 17.04
C PHE A 14 -17.16 5.18 18.09
N SER A 15 -16.66 4.52 19.10
CA SER A 15 -15.90 5.13 20.20
C SER A 15 -14.39 5.03 19.98
N ARG A 16 -13.97 4.37 18.88
CA ARG A 16 -12.56 4.27 18.52
C ARG A 16 -12.03 5.64 18.13
N GLN A 17 -10.97 6.04 18.77
CA GLN A 17 -10.22 7.23 18.37
C GLN A 17 -9.52 6.95 17.02
N ILE A 18 -9.67 7.89 16.08
CA ILE A 18 -9.01 7.82 14.77
C ILE A 18 -7.96 8.92 14.74
N GLY A 19 -6.73 8.56 15.07
CA GLY A 19 -5.59 9.46 15.05
C GLY A 19 -4.96 9.61 13.67
N LEU A 20 -3.95 10.47 13.59
CA LEU A 20 -3.20 10.71 12.34
C LEU A 20 -2.55 9.43 11.79
N GLU A 21 -2.19 8.48 12.63
CA GLU A 21 -1.69 7.17 12.19
C GLU A 21 -2.66 6.48 11.23
N CYS A 22 -3.95 6.42 11.60
CA CYS A 22 -4.98 5.84 10.75
C CYS A 22 -5.18 6.66 9.47
N MET A 23 -5.30 7.99 9.63
CA MET A 23 -5.58 8.90 8.52
C MET A 23 -4.46 8.92 7.49
N SER A 24 -3.23 8.80 7.93
CA SER A 24 -2.06 8.85 7.05
C SER A 24 -1.98 7.68 6.04
N CYS A 25 -2.67 6.57 6.30
CA CYS A 25 -2.77 5.43 5.38
C CYS A 25 -4.11 5.41 4.64
N HIS A 26 -5.19 5.90 5.25
CA HIS A 26 -6.54 5.76 4.71
C HIS A 26 -7.04 7.01 3.98
N ASN A 27 -6.41 8.16 4.18
CA ASN A 27 -6.83 9.44 3.59
C ASN A 27 -5.67 10.20 2.95
N ALA A 28 -5.98 11.17 2.11
CA ALA A 28 -5.09 12.26 1.75
C ALA A 28 -4.72 13.08 3.00
N ASN A 29 -3.83 14.06 2.86
CA ASN A 29 -3.40 14.89 3.97
C ASN A 29 -4.62 15.54 4.65
N SER A 30 -4.89 15.10 5.89
CA SER A 30 -6.03 15.58 6.67
C SER A 30 -5.61 16.79 7.49
N ASN A 31 -6.47 17.80 7.51
CA ASN A 31 -6.23 19.02 8.30
C ASN A 31 -6.58 18.77 9.77
N HIS A 32 -5.62 18.22 10.52
CA HIS A 32 -5.79 17.85 11.91
C HIS A 32 -5.86 19.07 12.85
N VAL A 33 -6.81 19.06 13.77
CA VAL A 33 -6.93 20.10 14.79
C VAL A 33 -5.82 19.92 15.84
N LYS A 34 -4.90 20.87 15.91
CA LYS A 34 -3.76 20.84 16.84
C LYS A 34 -4.22 20.57 18.28
N ASN A 35 -3.49 19.72 18.99
CA ASN A 35 -3.76 19.32 20.38
C ASN A 35 -5.09 18.55 20.58
N SER A 36 -5.69 18.03 19.53
CA SER A 36 -6.79 17.06 19.62
C SER A 36 -6.28 15.65 19.29
N ILE A 37 -7.08 14.62 19.61
CA ILE A 37 -6.74 13.23 19.27
C ILE A 37 -7.36 12.84 17.95
N ASN A 38 -8.62 13.17 17.70
CA ASN A 38 -9.41 12.71 16.56
C ASN A 38 -10.31 13.79 15.98
N LYS A 39 -9.86 15.04 15.97
CA LYS A 39 -10.60 16.16 15.35
C LYS A 39 -9.85 16.64 14.11
N TYR A 40 -10.60 16.84 13.07
CA TYR A 40 -10.11 17.30 11.77
C TYR A 40 -10.97 18.46 11.28
N HIS A 41 -10.37 19.46 10.65
CA HIS A 41 -11.09 20.54 9.98
C HIS A 41 -11.68 20.04 8.67
N ASP A 42 -10.97 19.11 8.03
CA ASP A 42 -11.34 18.47 6.78
C ASP A 42 -10.89 17.01 6.77
N VAL A 43 -11.70 16.14 6.19
CA VAL A 43 -11.40 14.72 6.03
C VAL A 43 -11.60 14.36 4.56
N PRO A 44 -10.51 14.31 3.79
CA PRO A 44 -10.59 13.90 2.38
C PRO A 44 -11.11 12.47 2.20
N ASP A 45 -11.77 12.20 1.09
CA ASP A 45 -12.30 10.89 0.73
C ASP A 45 -11.18 9.97 0.17
N GLY A 46 -10.51 9.23 1.06
CA GLY A 46 -9.45 8.29 0.68
C GLY A 46 -8.11 8.94 0.34
N ILE A 47 -7.20 8.15 -0.19
CA ILE A 47 -5.86 8.60 -0.61
C ILE A 47 -5.93 9.33 -1.95
N ASP A 48 -5.05 10.32 -2.12
CA ASP A 48 -4.91 11.09 -3.35
C ASP A 48 -3.57 10.83 -4.06
N CYS A 49 -3.33 11.59 -5.13
CA CYS A 49 -2.12 11.51 -5.93
C CYS A 49 -0.86 11.81 -5.11
N GLU A 50 -0.94 12.74 -4.17
CA GLU A 50 0.21 13.23 -3.42
C GLU A 50 0.79 12.19 -2.45
N ARG A 51 -0.02 11.23 -2.01
CA ARG A 51 0.45 10.11 -1.16
C ARG A 51 1.53 9.26 -1.84
N CYS A 52 1.51 9.16 -3.17
CA CYS A 52 2.46 8.39 -3.95
C CYS A 52 3.42 9.24 -4.78
N HIS A 53 2.99 10.43 -5.16
CA HIS A 53 3.74 11.30 -6.06
C HIS A 53 4.39 12.50 -5.37
N GLY A 54 4.09 12.73 -4.09
CA GLY A 54 4.52 13.92 -3.35
C GLY A 54 3.72 15.17 -3.72
N PRO A 55 4.07 16.33 -3.13
CA PRO A 55 3.33 17.58 -3.30
C PRO A 55 3.23 18.01 -4.77
N GLY A 56 2.02 18.22 -5.26
CA GLY A 56 1.73 18.50 -6.67
C GLY A 56 1.63 19.96 -7.04
N GLU A 57 1.70 20.91 -6.10
CA GLU A 57 1.48 22.33 -6.36
C GLU A 57 2.41 22.89 -7.45
N ILE A 58 3.71 22.65 -7.32
CA ILE A 58 4.70 23.13 -8.30
C ILE A 58 4.46 22.47 -9.66
N HIS A 59 4.17 21.17 -9.67
CA HIS A 59 3.88 20.43 -10.89
C HIS A 59 2.69 21.01 -11.63
N VAL A 60 1.59 21.21 -10.98
CA VAL A 60 0.36 21.77 -11.56
C VAL A 60 0.63 23.18 -12.11
N LYS A 61 1.30 24.04 -11.33
CA LYS A 61 1.65 25.40 -11.75
C LYS A 61 2.49 25.42 -13.01
N GLU A 62 3.56 24.60 -13.05
CA GLU A 62 4.45 24.51 -14.21
C GLU A 62 3.71 24.00 -15.47
N LYS A 63 2.87 22.96 -15.32
CA LYS A 63 2.13 22.41 -16.47
C LYS A 63 1.08 23.37 -16.98
N LEU A 64 0.38 24.08 -16.11
CA LEU A 64 -0.60 25.11 -16.51
C LEU A 64 0.07 26.33 -17.18
N SER A 65 1.33 26.62 -16.85
CA SER A 65 2.12 27.66 -17.53
C SER A 65 2.71 27.22 -18.87
N GLY A 66 2.48 25.95 -19.28
CA GLY A 66 2.97 25.42 -20.55
C GLY A 66 4.36 24.78 -20.49
N ASN A 67 4.98 24.69 -19.31
CA ASN A 67 6.28 24.04 -19.11
C ASN A 67 6.11 22.51 -19.10
N ILE A 68 5.91 21.91 -20.28
CA ILE A 68 5.73 20.48 -20.45
C ILE A 68 7.09 19.83 -20.67
N ILE A 69 7.42 18.84 -19.83
CA ILE A 69 8.64 18.04 -19.91
C ILE A 69 8.32 16.73 -20.62
N ASP A 70 9.11 16.38 -21.64
CA ASP A 70 9.08 15.05 -22.26
C ASP A 70 9.65 14.00 -21.30
N THR A 71 8.80 13.35 -20.52
CA THR A 71 9.19 12.38 -19.51
C THR A 71 9.72 11.06 -20.08
N SER A 72 9.64 10.86 -21.41
CA SER A 72 10.33 9.74 -22.07
C SER A 72 11.86 9.96 -22.12
N LYS A 73 12.32 11.21 -22.08
CA LYS A 73 13.73 11.60 -22.19
C LYS A 73 14.29 12.21 -20.92
N TYR A 74 13.46 12.93 -20.16
CA TYR A 74 13.91 13.73 -19.02
C TYR A 74 13.12 13.39 -17.76
N ILE A 75 13.72 13.67 -16.61
CA ILE A 75 13.05 13.57 -15.32
C ILE A 75 12.31 14.88 -15.05
N ASP A 76 11.04 14.79 -14.71
CA ASP A 76 10.28 15.92 -14.19
C ASP A 76 10.51 16.01 -12.67
N TYR A 77 11.32 16.98 -12.27
CA TYR A 77 11.66 17.18 -10.85
C TYR A 77 10.56 17.91 -10.06
N THR A 78 9.47 18.29 -10.70
CA THR A 78 8.35 18.95 -10.02
C THR A 78 7.40 17.98 -9.35
N ILE A 79 7.55 16.68 -9.63
CA ILE A 79 6.74 15.58 -9.06
C ILE A 79 7.55 14.29 -9.04
N VAL A 80 7.26 13.41 -8.10
CA VAL A 80 7.89 12.09 -8.08
C VAL A 80 7.17 11.14 -9.04
N ASN A 81 7.92 10.48 -9.90
CA ASN A 81 7.43 9.34 -10.67
C ASN A 81 7.96 8.05 -10.05
N PRO A 82 7.14 7.27 -9.31
CA PRO A 82 7.60 6.06 -8.65
C PRO A 82 8.25 5.03 -9.58
N SER A 83 7.86 4.97 -10.86
CA SER A 83 8.46 4.05 -11.83
C SER A 83 9.95 4.34 -12.10
N LYS A 84 10.41 5.54 -11.82
CA LYS A 84 11.81 5.98 -12.02
C LYS A 84 12.68 5.88 -10.77
N LEU A 85 12.09 5.52 -9.63
CA LEU A 85 12.81 5.35 -8.37
C LEU A 85 13.58 4.02 -8.33
N SER A 86 14.53 3.92 -7.42
CA SER A 86 15.17 2.64 -7.07
C SER A 86 14.15 1.65 -6.50
N ALA A 87 14.46 0.36 -6.52
CA ALA A 87 13.57 -0.67 -5.99
C ALA A 87 13.19 -0.40 -4.52
N SER A 88 14.15 -0.03 -3.67
CA SER A 88 13.88 0.27 -2.26
C SER A 88 12.92 1.43 -2.07
N LEU A 89 13.10 2.54 -2.80
CA LEU A 89 12.23 3.70 -2.69
C LEU A 89 10.82 3.46 -3.26
N LYS A 90 10.68 2.55 -4.24
CA LYS A 90 9.36 2.07 -4.69
C LYS A 90 8.65 1.31 -3.59
N PHE A 91 9.38 0.41 -2.90
CA PHE A 91 8.83 -0.32 -1.75
C PHE A 91 8.44 0.61 -0.61
N ASP A 92 9.24 1.62 -0.31
CA ASP A 92 8.96 2.59 0.75
C ASP A 92 7.61 3.30 0.58
N ILE A 93 7.24 3.65 -0.66
CA ILE A 93 5.92 4.23 -0.95
C ILE A 93 4.79 3.27 -0.58
N CYS A 94 4.93 1.99 -0.94
CA CYS A 94 3.91 0.98 -0.61
C CYS A 94 3.94 0.61 0.87
N SER A 95 5.13 0.49 1.44
CA SER A 95 5.36 0.13 2.85
C SER A 95 4.75 1.14 3.81
N ARG A 96 4.63 2.40 3.40
CA ARG A 96 3.96 3.44 4.18
C ARG A 96 2.59 3.01 4.71
N CYS A 97 1.84 2.22 3.91
CA CYS A 97 0.50 1.76 4.22
C CYS A 97 0.38 0.22 4.28
N HIS A 98 1.19 -0.51 3.52
CA HIS A 98 1.09 -1.97 3.36
C HIS A 98 2.18 -2.76 4.12
N LEU A 99 2.90 -2.10 5.02
CA LEU A 99 3.81 -2.70 5.98
C LEU A 99 3.48 -2.12 7.36
N GLN A 100 2.61 -2.78 8.10
CA GLN A 100 2.24 -2.37 9.45
C GLN A 100 2.85 -3.30 10.50
N GLY A 101 2.97 -2.75 11.70
CA GLY A 101 3.47 -3.38 12.89
C GLY A 101 3.42 -2.35 14.01
N ILE A 102 4.43 -2.33 14.88
CA ILE A 102 4.62 -1.22 15.80
C ILE A 102 5.40 -0.14 15.06
N SER A 103 4.71 0.90 14.64
CA SER A 103 5.31 2.04 13.92
C SER A 103 5.72 3.13 14.89
N VAL A 104 6.97 3.55 14.82
CA VAL A 104 7.55 4.58 15.69
C VAL A 104 8.04 5.75 14.83
N LEU A 105 7.49 6.93 15.08
CA LEU A 105 7.96 8.15 14.42
C LEU A 105 9.38 8.50 14.86
N LYS A 106 10.19 8.95 13.92
CA LYS A 106 11.50 9.53 14.23
C LYS A 106 11.33 10.85 14.98
N ASN A 107 12.34 11.22 15.75
CA ASN A 107 12.30 12.43 16.56
C ASN A 107 11.99 13.68 15.71
N GLY A 108 10.98 14.43 16.11
CA GLY A 108 10.52 15.64 15.42
C GLY A 108 9.76 15.40 14.12
N LYS A 109 9.35 14.15 13.84
CA LYS A 109 8.53 13.77 12.68
C LYS A 109 7.07 13.56 13.06
N ASP A 110 6.19 13.77 12.07
CA ASP A 110 4.76 13.48 12.15
C ASP A 110 4.37 12.43 11.08
N TRP A 111 3.17 11.89 11.20
CA TRP A 111 2.65 10.84 10.31
C TRP A 111 2.54 11.27 8.85
N ASP A 112 2.40 12.56 8.58
CA ASP A 112 2.31 13.12 7.23
C ASP A 112 3.65 13.64 6.67
N ASP A 113 4.77 13.47 7.39
CA ASP A 113 6.09 13.95 6.97
C ASP A 113 6.82 13.04 5.96
N PHE A 114 6.29 11.85 5.67
CA PHE A 114 6.87 11.01 4.65
C PHE A 114 6.69 11.62 3.26
N LEU A 115 7.77 11.77 2.56
CA LEU A 115 7.77 12.26 1.18
C LEU A 115 8.17 11.12 0.22
N PRO A 116 7.34 10.78 -0.77
CA PRO A 116 7.71 9.84 -1.83
C PRO A 116 9.06 10.19 -2.47
N GLY A 117 9.88 9.18 -2.70
CA GLY A 117 11.26 9.37 -3.20
C GLY A 117 12.31 9.58 -2.09
N ARG A 118 11.90 9.63 -0.82
CA ARG A 118 12.79 9.57 0.35
C ARG A 118 12.64 8.22 1.04
N PRO A 119 13.68 7.74 1.76
CA PRO A 119 13.54 6.54 2.58
C PRO A 119 12.47 6.70 3.66
N LEU A 120 11.56 5.72 3.77
CA LEU A 120 10.53 5.72 4.81
C LEU A 120 11.14 5.76 6.21
N SER A 121 12.29 5.12 6.39
CA SER A 121 13.05 5.09 7.65
C SER A 121 13.53 6.47 8.14
N GLU A 122 13.50 7.50 7.30
CA GLU A 122 13.76 8.89 7.74
C GLU A 122 12.59 9.49 8.54
N THR A 123 11.41 8.89 8.42
CA THR A 123 10.18 9.38 9.08
C THR A 123 9.65 8.37 10.10
N ILE A 124 9.56 7.10 9.71
CA ILE A 124 8.92 6.04 10.49
C ILE A 124 9.83 4.80 10.52
N GLU A 125 9.96 4.21 11.71
CA GLU A 125 10.52 2.86 11.89
C GLU A 125 9.38 1.90 12.17
N THR A 126 9.30 0.80 11.43
CA THR A 126 8.25 -0.21 11.62
C THR A 126 8.85 -1.52 12.12
N TYR A 127 8.40 -1.96 13.30
CA TYR A 127 8.78 -3.22 13.91
C TYR A 127 7.72 -4.28 13.62
N ILE A 128 8.08 -5.27 12.83
CA ILE A 128 7.19 -6.33 12.39
C ILE A 128 7.15 -7.42 13.46
N PRO A 129 5.97 -7.94 13.84
CA PRO A 129 5.88 -9.08 14.75
C PRO A 129 6.51 -10.32 14.10
N ARG A 130 7.23 -11.10 14.91
CA ARG A 130 7.68 -12.43 14.52
C ARG A 130 6.70 -13.46 15.04
N PHE A 131 6.24 -14.33 14.16
CA PHE A 131 5.38 -15.44 14.50
C PHE A 131 6.20 -16.74 14.57
N GLU A 132 5.71 -17.72 15.36
CA GLU A 132 6.37 -19.03 15.49
C GLU A 132 6.19 -19.90 14.24
N ASN A 133 5.17 -19.59 13.43
CA ASN A 133 4.91 -20.26 12.17
C ASN A 133 4.81 -19.23 11.02
N ASP A 134 5.18 -19.65 9.82
CA ASP A 134 5.21 -18.82 8.62
C ASP A 134 3.81 -18.53 8.06
N GLU A 135 2.77 -19.14 8.61
CA GLU A 135 1.38 -18.97 8.16
C GLU A 135 0.66 -17.81 8.85
N SER A 136 1.22 -17.32 9.97
CA SER A 136 0.63 -16.22 10.72
C SER A 136 1.21 -14.89 10.30
N PHE A 137 0.32 -13.94 10.00
CA PHE A 137 0.72 -12.57 9.66
C PHE A 137 -0.38 -11.57 10.04
N ILE A 138 -0.03 -10.29 10.06
CA ILE A 138 -0.97 -9.20 10.32
C ILE A 138 -1.61 -8.71 9.02
N MET A 139 -2.75 -8.02 9.12
CA MET A 139 -3.54 -7.60 7.95
C MET A 139 -2.73 -6.82 6.92
N ALA A 140 -1.98 -5.81 7.33
CA ALA A 140 -1.20 -4.98 6.41
C ALA A 140 0.26 -5.43 6.29
N SER A 141 0.50 -6.68 5.93
CA SER A 141 1.83 -7.29 5.78
C SER A 141 2.19 -7.65 4.34
N HIS A 142 1.50 -7.08 3.36
CA HIS A 142 1.72 -7.43 1.94
C HIS A 142 3.17 -7.26 1.50
N VAL A 143 3.86 -6.22 1.99
CA VAL A 143 5.28 -5.98 1.67
C VAL A 143 6.16 -7.05 2.30
N ASP A 144 5.98 -7.33 3.60
CA ASP A 144 6.76 -8.34 4.33
C ASP A 144 6.57 -9.74 3.70
N ARG A 145 5.32 -10.11 3.39
CA ARG A 145 5.02 -11.40 2.75
C ARG A 145 5.61 -11.51 1.35
N LEU A 146 5.52 -10.45 0.54
CA LEU A 146 6.12 -10.45 -0.79
C LEU A 146 7.65 -10.58 -0.72
N GLN A 147 8.30 -9.93 0.24
CA GLN A 147 9.76 -10.01 0.42
C GLN A 147 10.26 -11.41 0.82
N GLN A 148 9.37 -12.26 1.34
CA GLN A 148 9.66 -13.67 1.65
C GLN A 148 9.45 -14.59 0.45
N SER A 149 8.81 -14.14 -0.62
CA SER A 149 8.46 -14.95 -1.79
C SER A 149 9.64 -15.16 -2.75
N ASP A 150 9.60 -16.27 -3.50
CA ASP A 150 10.56 -16.53 -4.56
C ASP A 150 10.43 -15.54 -5.72
N CYS A 151 9.23 -15.05 -5.99
CA CYS A 151 9.01 -13.97 -6.96
C CYS A 151 9.83 -12.72 -6.65
N PHE A 152 9.99 -12.38 -5.38
CA PHE A 152 10.81 -11.24 -4.96
C PHE A 152 12.30 -11.59 -4.90
N THR A 153 12.66 -12.69 -4.23
CA THR A 153 14.04 -13.04 -3.93
C THR A 153 14.85 -13.45 -5.17
N ILE A 154 14.18 -14.03 -6.17
CA ILE A 154 14.79 -14.53 -7.42
C ILE A 154 14.38 -13.68 -8.61
N GLY A 155 13.10 -13.27 -8.67
CA GLY A 155 12.49 -12.62 -9.82
C GLY A 155 12.59 -11.09 -9.83
N GLU A 156 13.10 -10.47 -8.78
CA GLU A 156 13.22 -9.00 -8.64
C GLU A 156 11.89 -8.24 -8.86
N VAL A 157 10.75 -8.90 -8.62
CA VAL A 157 9.45 -8.26 -8.77
C VAL A 157 9.20 -7.21 -7.67
N ASN A 158 8.33 -6.27 -7.97
CA ASN A 158 7.84 -5.29 -7.02
C ASN A 158 6.32 -5.12 -7.17
N CYS A 159 5.70 -4.33 -6.31
CA CYS A 159 4.25 -4.17 -6.28
C CYS A 159 3.66 -3.79 -7.65
N ILE A 160 4.30 -2.87 -8.37
CA ILE A 160 3.82 -2.42 -9.68
C ILE A 160 4.11 -3.39 -10.83
N SER A 161 4.85 -4.47 -10.59
CA SER A 161 4.97 -5.56 -11.57
C SER A 161 3.62 -6.25 -11.79
N CYS A 162 2.82 -6.37 -10.74
CA CYS A 162 1.52 -7.03 -10.75
C CYS A 162 0.35 -6.05 -10.62
N HIS A 163 0.50 -4.97 -9.85
CA HIS A 163 -0.56 -4.01 -9.58
C HIS A 163 -0.47 -2.76 -10.45
N ASN A 164 -1.64 -2.26 -10.89
CA ASN A 164 -1.76 -0.89 -11.37
C ASN A 164 -2.27 -0.01 -10.22
N PRO A 165 -1.44 0.85 -9.62
CA PRO A 165 -1.81 1.63 -8.45
C PRO A 165 -2.93 2.67 -8.71
N HIS A 166 -3.22 2.95 -9.99
CA HIS A 166 -4.29 3.87 -10.39
C HIS A 166 -5.65 3.17 -10.60
N LYS A 167 -5.74 1.86 -10.33
CA LYS A 167 -6.97 1.08 -10.48
C LYS A 167 -7.22 0.23 -9.24
N SER A 168 -8.46 0.21 -8.77
CA SER A 168 -8.86 -0.72 -7.72
C SER A 168 -8.76 -2.16 -8.21
N VAL A 169 -8.25 -3.06 -7.38
CA VAL A 169 -8.19 -4.49 -7.68
C VAL A 169 -9.58 -5.09 -7.94
N THR A 170 -10.63 -4.51 -7.36
CA THR A 170 -12.02 -4.94 -7.57
C THR A 170 -12.59 -4.58 -8.94
N THR A 171 -11.90 -3.71 -9.68
CA THR A 171 -12.30 -3.28 -11.03
C THR A 171 -11.43 -3.90 -12.12
N MET A 172 -10.49 -4.78 -11.74
CA MET A 172 -9.65 -5.50 -12.71
C MET A 172 -10.45 -6.63 -13.35
N GLU A 173 -10.10 -6.96 -14.60
CA GLU A 173 -10.63 -8.12 -15.29
C GLU A 173 -10.19 -9.42 -14.58
N ASP A 174 -11.02 -10.46 -14.63
CA ASP A 174 -10.78 -11.73 -13.93
C ASP A 174 -9.40 -12.34 -14.23
N ASN A 175 -8.92 -12.18 -15.47
CA ASN A 175 -7.63 -12.71 -15.93
C ASN A 175 -6.45 -11.76 -15.74
N TYR A 176 -6.64 -10.57 -15.19
CA TYR A 176 -5.59 -9.56 -15.12
C TYR A 176 -4.34 -10.08 -14.42
N PHE A 177 -4.49 -10.62 -13.22
CA PHE A 177 -3.36 -11.13 -12.44
C PHE A 177 -2.79 -12.44 -13.02
N ASN A 178 -3.63 -13.32 -13.54
CA ASN A 178 -3.16 -14.53 -14.22
C ASN A 178 -2.22 -14.18 -15.38
N ASN A 179 -2.57 -13.16 -16.18
CA ASN A 179 -1.72 -12.70 -17.27
C ASN A 179 -0.37 -12.15 -16.78
N LYS A 180 -0.33 -11.55 -15.57
CA LYS A 180 0.94 -11.15 -14.94
C LYS A 180 1.80 -12.35 -14.56
N CYS A 181 1.21 -13.39 -13.99
CA CYS A 181 1.92 -14.63 -13.68
C CYS A 181 2.47 -15.30 -14.94
N ILE A 182 1.64 -15.47 -15.95
CA ILE A 182 1.98 -16.14 -17.24
C ILE A 182 3.09 -15.37 -17.98
N SER A 183 3.20 -14.07 -17.83
CA SER A 183 4.26 -13.29 -18.48
C SER A 183 5.68 -13.72 -18.07
N CYS A 184 5.84 -14.35 -16.90
CA CYS A 184 7.10 -14.94 -16.44
C CYS A 184 7.07 -16.46 -16.41
N HIS A 185 5.91 -17.08 -16.12
CA HIS A 185 5.70 -18.52 -15.95
C HIS A 185 5.03 -19.12 -17.19
N ALA A 186 5.65 -19.00 -18.37
CA ALA A 186 5.09 -19.49 -19.65
C ALA A 186 4.90 -21.01 -19.72
N ASN A 187 5.59 -21.79 -18.88
CA ASN A 187 5.60 -23.26 -18.91
C ASN A 187 5.09 -23.86 -17.59
N CYS A 188 3.98 -23.37 -17.06
CA CYS A 188 3.34 -24.07 -15.97
C CYS A 188 2.84 -25.45 -16.51
N GLU A 189 3.47 -26.55 -16.09
CA GLU A 189 3.21 -27.90 -16.61
C GLU A 189 1.83 -28.47 -16.24
N GLU A 190 1.11 -27.82 -15.36
CA GLU A 190 -0.23 -28.25 -15.03
C GLU A 190 -1.22 -27.77 -16.09
N THR A 191 -1.67 -28.72 -16.90
CA THR A 191 -2.73 -28.60 -17.92
C THR A 191 -4.11 -28.25 -17.35
N VAL A 192 -4.19 -27.34 -16.40
CA VAL A 192 -5.47 -26.85 -15.91
C VAL A 192 -5.79 -25.56 -16.65
N VAL A 193 -6.18 -25.73 -17.89
CA VAL A 193 -6.81 -24.70 -18.72
C VAL A 193 -8.02 -24.15 -17.94
N ASN A 194 -7.94 -22.94 -17.41
CA ASN A 194 -8.92 -22.18 -16.62
C ASN A 194 -8.68 -22.09 -15.11
N THR A 195 -7.50 -22.38 -14.59
CA THR A 195 -7.25 -22.16 -13.17
C THR A 195 -6.79 -20.72 -12.90
N ASN A 196 -7.41 -20.13 -11.91
CA ASN A 196 -6.98 -18.89 -11.33
C ASN A 196 -5.69 -19.15 -10.51
N CYS A 197 -4.54 -18.73 -11.01
CA CYS A 197 -3.23 -18.91 -10.37
C CYS A 197 -3.24 -18.46 -8.90
N ILE A 198 -3.92 -17.35 -8.63
CA ILE A 198 -4.02 -16.75 -7.30
C ILE A 198 -4.70 -17.70 -6.31
N SER A 199 -5.72 -18.45 -6.73
CA SER A 199 -6.47 -19.32 -5.81
C SER A 199 -5.61 -20.40 -5.16
N CYS A 200 -4.54 -20.82 -5.84
CA CYS A 200 -3.61 -21.84 -5.34
C CYS A 200 -2.32 -21.24 -4.79
N HIS A 201 -1.74 -20.25 -5.51
CA HIS A 201 -0.44 -19.68 -5.16
C HIS A 201 -0.50 -18.48 -4.22
N MET A 202 -1.66 -17.87 -4.05
CA MET A 202 -1.89 -16.73 -3.15
C MET A 202 -3.17 -16.96 -2.33
N PRO A 203 -3.19 -17.99 -1.45
CA PRO A 203 -4.39 -18.34 -0.72
C PRO A 203 -4.83 -17.18 0.18
N LYS A 204 -6.13 -17.12 0.43
CA LYS A 204 -6.68 -16.18 1.41
C LYS A 204 -6.58 -16.79 2.80
N SER A 205 -6.01 -16.02 3.72
CA SER A 205 -5.86 -16.39 5.13
C SER A 205 -6.47 -15.34 6.05
N SER A 206 -6.77 -15.73 7.28
CA SER A 206 -7.14 -14.78 8.33
C SER A 206 -5.90 -14.05 8.83
N SER A 207 -6.05 -12.83 9.32
CA SER A 207 -4.97 -12.12 10.00
C SER A 207 -5.00 -12.35 11.52
N SER A 208 -3.85 -12.19 12.16
CA SER A 208 -3.72 -12.38 13.62
C SER A 208 -4.16 -11.16 14.44
N ASP A 209 -4.25 -9.99 13.81
CA ASP A 209 -4.55 -8.70 14.45
C ASP A 209 -6.00 -8.25 14.27
N ILE A 210 -6.67 -8.68 13.21
CA ILE A 210 -8.07 -8.32 12.93
C ILE A 210 -8.90 -9.57 12.67
N MET A 211 -9.86 -9.82 13.53
CA MET A 211 -10.80 -10.93 13.38
C MET A 211 -11.73 -10.71 12.17
N HIS A 212 -12.14 -11.82 11.55
CA HIS A 212 -13.11 -11.87 10.45
C HIS A 212 -12.65 -11.16 9.15
N VAL A 213 -11.34 -10.96 8.99
CA VAL A 213 -10.75 -10.46 7.75
C VAL A 213 -10.09 -11.61 7.00
N SER A 214 -10.22 -11.59 5.68
CA SER A 214 -9.55 -12.53 4.80
C SER A 214 -8.66 -11.75 3.83
N ILE A 215 -7.37 -12.07 3.84
CA ILE A 215 -6.34 -11.37 3.09
C ILE A 215 -5.65 -12.34 2.15
N THR A 216 -5.38 -11.90 0.94
CA THR A 216 -4.57 -12.65 -0.02
C THR A 216 -3.10 -12.63 0.43
N ASP A 217 -2.52 -13.81 0.66
CA ASP A 217 -1.11 -13.91 1.01
C ASP A 217 -0.23 -13.56 -0.20
N HIS A 218 0.84 -12.79 0.05
CA HIS A 218 1.81 -12.38 -0.97
C HIS A 218 3.13 -13.16 -0.88
N ASN A 219 3.21 -14.18 -0.05
CA ASN A 219 4.30 -15.14 -0.08
C ASN A 219 4.02 -16.18 -1.18
N ILE A 220 4.51 -15.92 -2.39
CA ILE A 220 4.21 -16.62 -3.65
C ILE A 220 5.33 -17.61 -3.97
#